data_fbf3ac025cdbefa8beddfc55474eb225
#
_entry.id   fbf3ac025cdbefa8beddfc55474eb225
#
_cell.length_a   1.000
_cell.length_b   1.000
_cell.length_c   1.000
_cell.angle_alpha   90.00
_cell.angle_beta   90.00
_cell.angle_gamma   90.00
#
_symmetry.space_group_name_H-M   'P 1'
#
loop_
_entity.id
_entity.type
_entity.pdbx_description
1 polymer ?
#
loop_
_entity_poly.entity_id
_entity_poly.type
_entity_poly.pdbx_seq_one_letter_code
_entity_poly.pdbx_strand_id
1 'polypeptide(L)'
;MQIQINTLIQEKFKHLTNKTFSKKYINQYIVPIIKNINDSKNSKFIIAGSQGSGKSTLTTVLKLVLEKFYKKKVMLLSIDDYYLSKNKRLELSKKIHPLLITRGVPGTHNIAALKKDIINFQKRKFPIVAPLFNKLKDDISSKKKIIKKAEILLLEGWCCGSPPISRDYLFKNINRLESTLDKNKAWRQYYNFQLQKDYKKVFSLFDKQIYIQPPSFTYISKWRYAQEKSNALKSKDEKFMNKTDLQKFIQHYEKLTKWMIKTMPAKADMLIKIDKNQKIKKVVI
;
A
#
# COMPACT_ATOMS: atom_id res chain seq x y z
N MET A 1 9.18 -11.90 27.66
CA MET A 1 9.18 -11.08 26.44
C MET A 1 8.41 -11.74 25.29
N GLN A 2 8.77 -12.93 24.77
CA GLN A 2 8.08 -13.56 23.62
C GLN A 2 6.57 -13.80 23.82
N ILE A 3 6.16 -14.25 25.02
CA ILE A 3 4.73 -14.47 25.35
C ILE A 3 3.96 -13.16 25.27
N GLN A 4 4.52 -12.08 25.81
CA GLN A 4 3.90 -10.74 25.79
C GLN A 4 3.78 -10.19 24.37
N ILE A 5 4.80 -10.43 23.53
CA ILE A 5 4.77 -10.07 22.10
C ILE A 5 3.63 -10.79 21.42
N ASN A 6 3.51 -12.11 21.61
CA ASN A 6 2.45 -12.92 20.99
C ASN A 6 1.05 -12.45 21.41
N THR A 7 0.84 -12.19 22.70
CA THR A 7 -0.44 -11.68 23.23
C THR A 7 -0.79 -10.34 22.61
N LEU A 8 0.16 -9.39 22.60
CA LEU A 8 -0.07 -8.07 21.98
C LEU A 8 -0.43 -8.18 20.50
N ILE A 9 0.26 -9.05 19.76
CA ILE A 9 -0.01 -9.28 18.34
C ILE A 9 -1.42 -9.87 18.15
N GLN A 10 -1.82 -10.87 18.96
CA GLN A 10 -3.15 -11.46 18.90
C GLN A 10 -4.25 -10.43 19.14
N GLU A 11 -4.13 -9.66 20.20
CA GLU A 11 -5.08 -8.60 20.57
C GLU A 11 -5.19 -7.56 19.44
N LYS A 12 -4.05 -7.13 18.89
CA LYS A 12 -4.03 -6.13 17.83
C LYS A 12 -4.65 -6.63 16.53
N PHE A 13 -4.37 -7.86 16.12
CA PHE A 13 -5.04 -8.47 14.96
C PHE A 13 -6.53 -8.61 15.18
N LYS A 14 -6.95 -9.11 16.33
CA LYS A 14 -8.39 -9.23 16.70
C LYS A 14 -9.08 -7.87 16.61
N HIS A 15 -8.49 -6.83 17.19
CA HIS A 15 -9.04 -5.47 17.15
C HIS A 15 -9.13 -4.90 15.70
N LEU A 16 -8.12 -5.13 14.87
CA LEU A 16 -8.07 -4.56 13.52
C LEU A 16 -8.89 -5.33 12.49
N THR A 17 -9.04 -6.64 12.65
CA THR A 17 -9.56 -7.52 11.59
C THR A 17 -10.69 -8.45 12.04
N ASN A 18 -11.02 -8.49 13.34
CA ASN A 18 -11.87 -9.50 13.96
C ASN A 18 -11.37 -10.95 13.76
N LYS A 19 -10.09 -11.13 13.35
CA LYS A 19 -9.47 -12.46 13.17
C LYS A 19 -8.51 -12.72 14.32
N THR A 20 -8.53 -13.96 14.82
CA THR A 20 -7.59 -14.43 15.84
C THR A 20 -6.57 -15.36 15.18
N PHE A 21 -5.30 -15.20 15.53
CA PHE A 21 -4.21 -16.05 15.08
C PHE A 21 -3.61 -16.80 16.26
N SER A 22 -3.25 -18.09 16.07
CA SER A 22 -2.60 -18.87 17.10
C SER A 22 -1.20 -18.35 17.39
N LYS A 23 -0.67 -18.59 18.61
CA LYS A 23 0.71 -18.28 18.98
C LYS A 23 1.70 -18.96 18.03
N LYS A 24 1.41 -20.22 17.60
CA LYS A 24 2.20 -20.95 16.61
C LYS A 24 2.31 -20.18 15.30
N TYR A 25 1.17 -19.70 14.76
CA TYR A 25 1.14 -18.91 13.52
C TYR A 25 1.95 -17.60 13.64
N ILE A 26 1.79 -16.89 14.75
CA ILE A 26 2.51 -15.64 15.01
C ILE A 26 4.01 -15.89 15.06
N ASN A 27 4.46 -16.90 15.80
CA ASN A 27 5.88 -17.26 15.89
C ASN A 27 6.46 -17.73 14.56
N GLN A 28 5.67 -18.43 13.76
CA GLN A 28 6.11 -18.95 12.47
C GLN A 28 6.24 -17.86 11.40
N TYR A 29 5.35 -16.86 11.40
CA TYR A 29 5.26 -15.91 10.28
C TYR A 29 5.48 -14.46 10.66
N ILE A 30 4.92 -13.98 11.78
CA ILE A 30 4.96 -12.55 12.11
C ILE A 30 6.25 -12.18 12.83
N VAL A 31 6.67 -12.99 13.80
CA VAL A 31 7.88 -12.75 14.58
C VAL A 31 9.14 -12.70 13.69
N PRO A 32 9.34 -13.60 12.70
CA PRO A 32 10.48 -13.51 11.78
C PRO A 32 10.54 -12.20 10.99
N ILE A 33 9.37 -11.68 10.55
CA ILE A 33 9.30 -10.39 9.85
C ILE A 33 9.76 -9.25 10.79
N ILE A 34 9.25 -9.25 12.03
CA ILE A 34 9.62 -8.23 13.03
C ILE A 34 11.12 -8.28 13.32
N LYS A 35 11.67 -9.48 13.56
CA LYS A 35 13.09 -9.67 13.84
C LYS A 35 13.95 -9.21 12.67
N ASN A 36 13.59 -9.59 11.45
CA ASN A 36 14.33 -9.17 10.24
C ASN A 36 14.42 -7.64 10.13
N ILE A 37 13.32 -6.92 10.42
CA ILE A 37 13.33 -5.45 10.42
C ILE A 37 14.14 -4.89 11.58
N ASN A 38 13.97 -5.45 12.79
CA ASN A 38 14.67 -4.97 13.99
C ASN A 38 16.18 -5.16 13.93
N ASP A 39 16.62 -6.35 13.46
CA ASP A 39 18.02 -6.75 13.45
C ASP A 39 18.76 -6.23 12.20
N SER A 40 18.02 -5.64 11.27
CA SER A 40 18.57 -5.05 10.05
C SER A 40 19.41 -3.80 10.36
N LYS A 41 20.53 -3.66 9.66
CA LYS A 41 21.28 -2.39 9.60
C LYS A 41 20.54 -1.32 8.77
N ASN A 42 19.55 -1.72 8.00
CA ASN A 42 18.73 -0.83 7.19
C ASN A 42 17.64 -0.16 8.03
N SER A 43 17.23 1.02 7.61
CA SER A 43 16.23 1.81 8.36
C SER A 43 14.99 2.17 7.54
N LYS A 44 14.99 1.92 6.22
CA LYS A 44 13.91 2.32 5.31
C LYS A 44 13.37 1.12 4.56
N PHE A 45 12.10 0.78 4.80
CA PHE A 45 11.44 -0.40 4.25
C PHE A 45 10.19 -0.01 3.49
N ILE A 46 10.03 -0.55 2.27
CA ILE A 46 8.76 -0.55 1.55
C ILE A 46 7.98 -1.81 1.91
N ILE A 47 6.69 -1.67 2.20
CA ILE A 47 5.75 -2.79 2.33
C ILE A 47 4.70 -2.66 1.24
N ALA A 48 4.88 -3.41 0.17
CA ALA A 48 4.00 -3.42 -0.99
C ALA A 48 3.01 -4.58 -0.94
N GLY A 49 1.85 -4.41 -1.57
CA GLY A 49 0.85 -5.46 -1.69
C GLY A 49 -0.48 -4.90 -2.19
N SER A 50 -1.30 -5.74 -2.80
CA SER A 50 -2.58 -5.34 -3.36
C SER A 50 -3.57 -4.81 -2.31
N GLN A 51 -4.65 -4.21 -2.78
CA GLN A 51 -5.78 -3.85 -1.91
C GLN A 51 -6.31 -5.11 -1.23
N GLY A 52 -6.63 -4.98 0.06
CA GLY A 52 -7.14 -6.11 0.87
C GLY A 52 -6.10 -7.17 1.26
N SER A 53 -4.82 -7.04 0.89
CA SER A 53 -3.78 -8.02 1.26
C SER A 53 -3.34 -7.98 2.73
N GLY A 54 -3.83 -7.02 3.52
CA GLY A 54 -3.47 -6.89 4.93
C GLY A 54 -2.21 -6.07 5.23
N LYS A 55 -1.62 -5.37 4.23
CA LYS A 55 -0.40 -4.57 4.44
C LYS A 55 -0.52 -3.53 5.55
N SER A 56 -1.60 -2.73 5.58
CA SER A 56 -1.78 -1.69 6.62
C SER A 56 -1.97 -2.29 8.03
N THR A 57 -2.63 -3.46 8.11
CA THR A 57 -2.73 -4.22 9.36
C THR A 57 -1.36 -4.72 9.82
N LEU A 58 -0.60 -5.34 8.90
CA LEU A 58 0.75 -5.83 9.20
C LEU A 58 1.65 -4.68 9.65
N THR A 59 1.70 -3.58 8.91
CA THR A 59 2.57 -2.42 9.25
C THR A 59 2.20 -1.78 10.58
N THR A 60 0.91 -1.74 10.92
CA THR A 60 0.46 -1.28 12.25
C THR A 60 0.95 -2.19 13.37
N VAL A 61 0.90 -3.51 13.17
CA VAL A 61 1.42 -4.50 14.13
C VAL A 61 2.94 -4.39 14.25
N LEU A 62 3.66 -4.30 13.11
CA LEU A 62 5.11 -4.12 13.09
C LEU A 62 5.53 -2.88 13.88
N LYS A 63 4.91 -1.73 13.59
CA LYS A 63 5.16 -0.49 14.33
C LYS A 63 4.95 -0.67 15.83
N LEU A 64 3.80 -1.21 16.23
CA LEU A 64 3.44 -1.39 17.63
C LEU A 64 4.47 -2.25 18.40
N VAL A 65 4.90 -3.37 17.81
CA VAL A 65 5.85 -4.29 18.46
C VAL A 65 7.25 -3.69 18.50
N LEU A 66 7.70 -3.08 17.39
CA LEU A 66 9.00 -2.41 17.34
C LEU A 66 9.10 -1.28 18.37
N GLU A 67 8.03 -0.49 18.54
CA GLU A 67 8.03 0.61 19.52
C GLU A 67 7.95 0.09 20.97
N LYS A 68 7.06 -0.90 21.24
CA LYS A 68 6.81 -1.34 22.62
C LYS A 68 7.93 -2.23 23.18
N PHE A 69 8.42 -3.18 22.39
CA PHE A 69 9.36 -4.21 22.86
C PHE A 69 10.82 -3.96 22.47
N TYR A 70 11.03 -3.38 21.28
CA TYR A 70 12.39 -3.11 20.78
C TYR A 70 12.81 -1.65 20.95
N LYS A 71 11.93 -0.81 21.54
CA LYS A 71 12.19 0.62 21.82
C LYS A 71 12.58 1.46 20.60
N LYS A 72 12.28 0.97 19.39
CA LYS A 72 12.52 1.68 18.13
C LYS A 72 11.42 2.71 17.90
N LYS A 73 11.76 3.91 17.46
CA LYS A 73 10.78 4.91 17.00
C LYS A 73 10.49 4.70 15.52
N VAL A 74 9.22 4.46 15.16
CA VAL A 74 8.82 4.08 13.80
C VAL A 74 7.96 5.16 13.13
N MET A 75 8.49 5.72 12.04
CA MET A 75 7.72 6.54 11.09
C MET A 75 7.01 5.61 10.13
N LEU A 76 5.69 5.49 10.25
CA LEU A 76 4.85 4.74 9.32
C LEU A 76 4.13 5.71 8.40
N LEU A 77 4.38 5.61 7.09
CA LEU A 77 3.72 6.37 6.04
C LEU A 77 2.89 5.45 5.15
N SER A 78 1.75 5.95 4.67
CA SER A 78 0.99 5.32 3.59
C SER A 78 1.09 6.20 2.33
N ILE A 79 1.36 5.61 1.17
CA ILE A 79 1.33 6.39 -0.09
C ILE A 79 -0.06 6.97 -0.35
N ASP A 80 -1.12 6.32 0.15
CA ASP A 80 -2.49 6.77 0.03
C ASP A 80 -2.73 8.12 0.76
N ASP A 81 -1.93 8.46 1.77
CA ASP A 81 -2.02 9.74 2.46
C ASP A 81 -1.47 10.90 1.61
N TYR A 82 -0.75 10.60 0.54
CA TYR A 82 -0.16 11.57 -0.39
C TYR A 82 -0.97 11.75 -1.68
N TYR A 83 -2.21 11.29 -1.78
CA TYR A 83 -3.04 11.58 -2.95
C TYR A 83 -3.14 13.09 -3.20
N LEU A 84 -3.17 13.47 -4.46
CA LEU A 84 -3.49 14.83 -4.89
C LEU A 84 -4.91 15.19 -4.47
N SER A 85 -5.17 16.47 -4.21
CA SER A 85 -6.53 16.95 -3.95
C SER A 85 -7.47 16.63 -5.11
N LYS A 86 -8.76 16.62 -4.81
CA LYS A 86 -9.79 16.37 -5.84
C LYS A 86 -9.67 17.37 -7.00
N ASN A 87 -9.41 18.66 -6.71
CA ASN A 87 -9.21 19.68 -7.74
C ASN A 87 -7.99 19.40 -8.62
N LYS A 88 -6.83 19.04 -8.03
CA LYS A 88 -5.64 18.70 -8.82
C LYS A 88 -5.85 17.44 -9.67
N ARG A 89 -6.62 16.46 -9.20
CA ARG A 89 -6.98 15.30 -10.03
C ARG A 89 -7.95 15.65 -11.13
N LEU A 90 -8.87 16.60 -10.90
CA LEU A 90 -9.74 17.15 -11.92
C LEU A 90 -8.95 17.87 -13.02
N GLU A 91 -7.95 18.67 -12.66
CA GLU A 91 -7.03 19.30 -13.63
C GLU A 91 -6.28 18.26 -14.47
N LEU A 92 -5.71 17.23 -13.82
CA LEU A 92 -5.07 16.11 -14.52
C LEU A 92 -6.03 15.39 -15.46
N SER A 93 -7.29 15.22 -15.04
CA SER A 93 -8.30 14.54 -15.86
C SER A 93 -8.65 15.31 -17.13
N LYS A 94 -8.70 16.64 -17.06
CA LYS A 94 -8.94 17.52 -18.20
C LYS A 94 -7.71 17.60 -19.14
N LYS A 95 -6.51 17.67 -18.53
CA LYS A 95 -5.26 17.88 -19.30
C LYS A 95 -4.74 16.61 -19.97
N ILE A 96 -4.92 15.46 -19.35
CA ILE A 96 -4.26 14.20 -19.79
C ILE A 96 -5.28 13.14 -20.16
N HIS A 97 -6.10 12.70 -19.20
CA HIS A 97 -7.08 11.64 -19.47
C HIS A 97 -8.17 11.60 -18.37
N PRO A 98 -9.48 11.48 -18.73
CA PRO A 98 -10.60 11.49 -17.77
C PRO A 98 -10.47 10.48 -16.61
N LEU A 99 -9.87 9.32 -16.83
CA LEU A 99 -9.67 8.30 -15.79
C LEU A 99 -8.76 8.77 -14.62
N LEU A 100 -8.00 9.87 -14.76
CA LEU A 100 -7.14 10.43 -13.72
C LEU A 100 -7.92 11.20 -12.64
N ILE A 101 -9.22 11.41 -12.80
CA ILE A 101 -10.08 11.91 -11.71
C ILE A 101 -10.13 10.89 -10.56
N THR A 102 -10.06 9.59 -10.88
CA THR A 102 -10.04 8.51 -9.89
C THR A 102 -8.66 8.42 -9.26
N ARG A 103 -8.61 8.53 -7.92
CA ARG A 103 -7.36 8.31 -7.18
C ARG A 103 -6.90 6.86 -7.27
N GLY A 104 -5.58 6.65 -7.19
CA GLY A 104 -5.01 5.31 -7.06
C GLY A 104 -3.77 5.08 -7.90
N VAL A 105 -3.88 5.22 -9.23
CA VAL A 105 -2.75 4.94 -10.13
C VAL A 105 -1.58 5.91 -9.94
N PRO A 106 -0.35 5.50 -10.27
CA PRO A 106 0.79 6.40 -10.28
C PRO A 106 0.53 7.68 -11.09
N GLY A 107 0.98 8.82 -10.53
CA GLY A 107 0.66 10.15 -11.05
C GLY A 107 -0.51 10.83 -10.37
N THR A 108 -1.29 10.14 -9.53
CA THR A 108 -2.34 10.72 -8.69
C THR A 108 -1.91 11.01 -7.26
N HIS A 109 -0.60 10.90 -6.95
CA HIS A 109 -0.01 11.20 -5.65
C HIS A 109 0.93 12.40 -5.73
N ASN A 110 1.04 13.14 -4.65
CA ASN A 110 2.05 14.18 -4.46
C ASN A 110 3.40 13.54 -4.10
N ILE A 111 4.06 12.99 -5.11
CA ILE A 111 5.35 12.27 -4.95
C ILE A 111 6.46 13.22 -4.49
N ALA A 112 6.39 14.50 -4.81
CA ALA A 112 7.35 15.49 -4.34
C ALA A 112 7.28 15.67 -2.83
N ALA A 113 6.06 15.74 -2.26
CA ALA A 113 5.87 15.81 -0.81
C ALA A 113 6.35 14.52 -0.11
N LEU A 114 6.01 13.35 -0.66
CA LEU A 114 6.50 12.07 -0.13
C LEU A 114 8.03 12.03 -0.14
N LYS A 115 8.66 12.41 -1.25
CA LYS A 115 10.13 12.49 -1.37
C LYS A 115 10.74 13.40 -0.33
N LYS A 116 10.15 14.59 -0.11
CA LYS A 116 10.60 15.57 0.89
C LYS A 116 10.60 14.94 2.29
N ASP A 117 9.52 14.25 2.66
CA ASP A 117 9.40 13.64 4.00
C ASP A 117 10.41 12.50 4.20
N ILE A 118 10.67 11.69 3.16
CA ILE A 118 11.70 10.65 3.19
C ILE A 118 13.10 11.26 3.35
N ILE A 119 13.41 12.33 2.61
CA ILE A 119 14.69 13.02 2.72
C ILE A 119 14.85 13.67 4.09
N ASN A 120 13.79 14.26 4.65
CA ASN A 120 13.81 14.81 6.01
C ASN A 120 14.08 13.71 7.06
N PHE A 121 13.48 12.52 6.90
CA PHE A 121 13.81 11.36 7.73
C PHE A 121 15.30 10.98 7.61
N GLN A 122 15.84 10.86 6.39
CA GLN A 122 17.25 10.53 6.16
C GLN A 122 18.21 11.53 6.80
N LYS A 123 17.88 12.82 6.69
CA LYS A 123 18.67 13.94 7.26
C LYS A 123 18.38 14.20 8.74
N ARG A 124 17.57 13.35 9.40
CA ARG A 124 17.14 13.53 10.80
C ARG A 124 16.51 14.91 11.08
N LYS A 125 15.89 15.52 10.08
CA LYS A 125 15.18 16.80 10.19
C LYS A 125 13.76 16.57 10.70
N PHE A 126 13.57 16.65 11.99
CA PHE A 126 12.28 16.52 12.67
C PHE A 126 11.86 17.87 13.32
N PRO A 127 10.55 18.11 13.57
CA PRO A 127 9.43 17.22 13.28
C PRO A 127 9.10 17.14 11.77
N ILE A 128 8.64 15.96 11.31
CA ILE A 128 8.09 15.77 9.98
C ILE A 128 6.57 15.87 10.09
N VAL A 129 5.96 16.72 9.26
CA VAL A 129 4.50 16.96 9.22
C VAL A 129 3.94 16.33 7.95
N ALA A 130 3.61 15.04 8.02
CA ALA A 130 3.09 14.28 6.89
C ALA A 130 1.58 14.55 6.67
N PRO A 131 1.11 14.56 5.41
CA PRO A 131 -0.30 14.71 5.10
C PRO A 131 -1.10 13.50 5.59
N LEU A 132 -2.43 13.68 5.63
CA LEU A 132 -3.41 12.61 5.74
C LEU A 132 -4.46 12.81 4.65
N PHE A 133 -5.00 11.72 4.13
CA PHE A 133 -6.05 11.75 3.12
C PHE A 133 -7.38 11.26 3.69
N ASN A 134 -8.44 12.04 3.49
CA ASN A 134 -9.79 11.66 3.89
C ASN A 134 -10.47 10.89 2.75
N LYS A 135 -10.53 9.57 2.89
CA LYS A 135 -11.12 8.68 1.87
C LYS A 135 -12.63 8.88 1.67
N LEU A 136 -13.35 9.33 2.70
CA LEU A 136 -14.80 9.60 2.61
C LEU A 136 -15.08 10.88 1.82
N LYS A 137 -14.32 11.96 2.09
CA LYS A 137 -14.43 13.23 1.34
C LYS A 137 -13.72 13.17 -0.01
N ASP A 138 -12.96 12.13 -0.28
CA ASP A 138 -12.09 11.96 -1.45
C ASP A 138 -11.12 13.12 -1.66
N ASP A 139 -10.61 13.69 -0.55
CA ASP A 139 -9.70 14.83 -0.59
C ASP A 139 -8.69 14.84 0.56
N ILE A 140 -7.74 15.78 0.51
CA ILE A 140 -6.73 15.98 1.54
C ILE A 140 -7.41 16.36 2.86
N SER A 141 -6.99 15.71 3.94
CA SER A 141 -7.46 16.04 5.29
C SER A 141 -6.85 17.34 5.81
N SER A 142 -7.62 18.12 6.58
CA SER A 142 -7.08 19.25 7.36
C SER A 142 -6.13 18.78 8.46
N LYS A 143 -6.34 17.56 9.00
CA LYS A 143 -5.46 16.94 9.98
C LYS A 143 -4.14 16.53 9.34
N LYS A 144 -3.06 16.59 10.12
CA LYS A 144 -1.71 16.16 9.72
C LYS A 144 -1.17 15.17 10.74
N LYS A 145 -0.20 14.37 10.30
CA LYS A 145 0.54 13.44 11.15
C LYS A 145 1.88 14.05 11.52
N ILE A 146 2.09 14.34 12.82
CA ILE A 146 3.34 14.91 13.32
C ILE A 146 4.24 13.78 13.84
N ILE A 147 5.42 13.64 13.26
CA ILE A 147 6.45 12.69 13.66
C ILE A 147 7.60 13.46 14.28
N LYS A 148 7.74 13.39 15.61
CA LYS A 148 8.76 14.14 16.37
C LYS A 148 10.15 13.52 16.28
N LYS A 149 10.25 12.19 16.09
CA LYS A 149 11.50 11.41 15.97
C LYS A 149 11.20 10.05 15.38
N ALA A 150 12.10 9.51 14.56
CA ALA A 150 12.04 8.12 14.10
C ALA A 150 13.42 7.57 13.77
N GLU A 151 13.57 6.25 13.89
CA GLU A 151 14.77 5.47 13.57
C GLU A 151 14.51 4.52 12.42
N ILE A 152 13.25 4.09 12.26
CA ILE A 152 12.80 3.21 11.19
C ILE A 152 11.69 3.91 10.41
N LEU A 153 11.77 3.87 9.09
CA LEU A 153 10.73 4.33 8.16
C LEU A 153 10.08 3.13 7.46
N LEU A 154 8.79 2.99 7.63
CA LEU A 154 7.96 2.05 6.89
C LEU A 154 7.06 2.83 5.93
N LEU A 155 7.18 2.59 4.63
CA LEU A 155 6.24 3.10 3.62
C LEU A 155 5.36 1.93 3.14
N GLU A 156 4.05 2.02 3.34
CA GLU A 156 3.13 1.04 2.80
C GLU A 156 2.34 1.59 1.61
N GLY A 157 2.00 0.71 0.69
CA GLY A 157 1.11 1.05 -0.41
C GLY A 157 0.99 -0.02 -1.47
N TRP A 158 -0.07 0.10 -2.28
CA TRP A 158 -0.39 -0.94 -3.25
C TRP A 158 0.58 -0.96 -4.44
N CYS A 159 1.06 0.19 -4.90
CA CYS A 159 1.99 0.30 -6.03
C CYS A 159 3.44 0.57 -5.60
N CYS A 160 3.72 0.58 -4.29
CA CYS A 160 5.05 0.87 -3.80
C CYS A 160 6.08 -0.14 -4.32
N GLY A 161 7.22 0.37 -4.79
CA GLY A 161 8.30 -0.45 -5.35
C GLY A 161 7.97 -1.14 -6.68
N SER A 162 6.79 -0.90 -7.27
CA SER A 162 6.45 -1.49 -8.57
C SER A 162 7.42 -1.05 -9.66
N PRO A 163 7.96 -2.00 -10.44
CA PRO A 163 8.68 -1.64 -11.65
C PRO A 163 7.72 -1.12 -12.72
N PRO A 164 8.20 -0.31 -13.67
CA PRO A 164 7.43 0.05 -14.85
C PRO A 164 6.96 -1.20 -15.61
N ILE A 165 5.79 -1.09 -16.21
CA ILE A 165 5.21 -2.15 -17.03
C ILE A 165 5.95 -2.20 -18.36
N SER A 166 6.26 -3.41 -18.83
CA SER A 166 6.87 -3.60 -20.17
C SER A 166 5.94 -3.10 -21.27
N ARG A 167 6.51 -2.63 -22.37
CA ARG A 167 5.77 -2.06 -23.50
C ARG A 167 4.68 -3.01 -24.01
N ASP A 168 5.02 -4.26 -24.26
CA ASP A 168 4.09 -5.24 -24.82
C ASP A 168 2.88 -5.48 -23.91
N TYR A 169 3.12 -5.65 -22.60
CA TYR A 169 2.04 -5.84 -21.65
C TYR A 169 1.23 -4.56 -21.41
N LEU A 170 1.87 -3.38 -21.44
CA LEU A 170 1.21 -2.08 -21.29
C LEU A 170 0.20 -1.86 -22.42
N PHE A 171 0.55 -2.21 -23.66
CA PHE A 171 -0.28 -1.96 -24.86
C PHE A 171 -1.38 -3.00 -25.07
N LYS A 172 -1.30 -4.17 -24.46
CA LYS A 172 -2.35 -5.19 -24.49
C LYS A 172 -3.54 -4.77 -23.62
N ASN A 173 -4.77 -4.76 -24.16
CA ASN A 173 -5.96 -4.56 -23.35
C ASN A 173 -6.24 -5.82 -22.50
N ILE A 174 -6.49 -5.65 -21.21
CA ILE A 174 -6.75 -6.77 -20.28
C ILE A 174 -8.13 -6.70 -19.62
N ASN A 175 -8.84 -5.60 -19.76
CA ASN A 175 -10.19 -5.42 -19.23
C ASN A 175 -11.00 -4.40 -20.05
N ARG A 176 -12.29 -4.29 -19.73
CA ARG A 176 -13.22 -3.42 -20.44
C ARG A 176 -12.88 -1.94 -20.30
N LEU A 177 -12.43 -1.48 -19.15
CA LEU A 177 -12.04 -0.09 -18.96
C LEU A 177 -10.96 0.32 -19.97
N GLU A 178 -9.93 -0.50 -20.14
CA GLU A 178 -8.85 -0.22 -21.09
C GLU A 178 -9.32 -0.24 -22.55
N SER A 179 -10.21 -1.17 -22.91
CA SER A 179 -10.69 -1.29 -24.30
C SER A 179 -11.72 -0.23 -24.68
N THR A 180 -12.47 0.31 -23.72
CA THR A 180 -13.55 1.29 -23.98
C THR A 180 -13.17 2.72 -23.67
N LEU A 181 -12.52 2.97 -22.53
CA LEU A 181 -12.23 4.32 -22.01
C LEU A 181 -10.79 4.77 -22.24
N ASP A 182 -9.83 3.84 -22.47
CA ASP A 182 -8.42 4.16 -22.74
C ASP A 182 -7.96 3.54 -24.09
N LYS A 183 -8.75 3.72 -25.14
CA LYS A 183 -8.49 3.16 -26.49
C LYS A 183 -7.14 3.59 -27.05
N ASN A 184 -6.81 4.87 -26.89
CA ASN A 184 -5.53 5.47 -27.31
C ASN A 184 -4.37 5.20 -26.34
N LYS A 185 -4.62 4.51 -25.24
CA LYS A 185 -3.63 4.10 -24.22
C LYS A 185 -2.96 5.27 -23.46
N ALA A 186 -3.51 6.48 -23.57
CA ALA A 186 -2.93 7.67 -22.97
C ALA A 186 -2.86 7.61 -21.44
N TRP A 187 -3.94 7.08 -20.80
CA TRP A 187 -3.99 6.91 -19.36
C TRP A 187 -2.92 5.93 -18.84
N ARG A 188 -2.80 4.74 -19.48
CA ARG A 188 -1.83 3.74 -19.05
C ARG A 188 -0.39 4.14 -19.36
N GLN A 189 -0.15 4.84 -20.45
CA GLN A 189 1.17 5.40 -20.78
C GLN A 189 1.58 6.45 -19.75
N TYR A 190 0.64 7.33 -19.37
CA TYR A 190 0.90 8.35 -18.35
C TYR A 190 1.31 7.75 -17.02
N TYR A 191 0.51 6.84 -16.44
CA TYR A 191 0.87 6.27 -15.15
C TYR A 191 2.14 5.43 -15.19
N ASN A 192 2.41 4.75 -16.31
CA ASN A 192 3.65 4.01 -16.49
C ASN A 192 4.87 4.92 -16.60
N PHE A 193 4.73 6.05 -17.28
CA PHE A 193 5.76 7.08 -17.32
C PHE A 193 6.08 7.65 -15.93
N GLN A 194 5.04 7.88 -15.11
CA GLN A 194 5.23 8.30 -13.72
C GLN A 194 6.04 7.25 -12.93
N LEU A 195 5.73 5.95 -13.09
CA LEU A 195 6.52 4.87 -12.49
C LEU A 195 7.98 4.90 -12.90
N GLN A 196 8.26 5.14 -14.18
CA GLN A 196 9.63 5.23 -14.71
C GLN A 196 10.41 6.43 -14.16
N LYS A 197 9.74 7.53 -13.90
CA LYS A 197 10.34 8.80 -13.51
C LYS A 197 10.38 8.97 -11.98
N ASP A 198 9.36 9.62 -11.46
CA ASP A 198 9.39 10.17 -10.10
C ASP A 198 9.18 9.08 -9.04
N TYR A 199 8.34 8.08 -9.34
CA TYR A 199 8.15 6.97 -8.41
C TYR A 199 9.41 6.12 -8.27
N LYS A 200 10.11 5.81 -9.38
CA LYS A 200 11.39 5.11 -9.34
C LYS A 200 12.40 5.84 -8.45
N LYS A 201 12.51 7.17 -8.60
CA LYS A 201 13.41 8.00 -7.78
C LYS A 201 13.06 7.96 -6.29
N VAL A 202 11.78 7.90 -5.94
CA VAL A 202 11.35 7.81 -4.56
C VAL A 202 11.58 6.41 -3.99
N PHE A 203 11.24 5.38 -4.73
CA PHE A 203 11.40 4.00 -4.27
C PHE A 203 12.88 3.60 -4.15
N SER A 204 13.78 4.16 -4.95
CA SER A 204 15.22 3.94 -4.83
C SER A 204 15.85 4.55 -3.56
N LEU A 205 15.11 5.38 -2.81
CA LEU A 205 15.58 5.88 -1.51
C LEU A 205 15.44 4.85 -0.38
N PHE A 206 14.73 3.74 -0.62
CA PHE A 206 14.51 2.69 0.37
C PHE A 206 15.57 1.61 0.29
N ASP A 207 15.88 1.02 1.43
CA ASP A 207 16.94 0.04 1.57
C ASP A 207 16.44 -1.39 1.27
N LYS A 208 15.19 -1.68 1.64
CA LYS A 208 14.58 -3.00 1.54
C LYS A 208 13.12 -2.94 1.11
N GLN A 209 12.72 -3.96 0.36
CA GLN A 209 11.37 -4.10 -0.16
C GLN A 209 10.74 -5.42 0.30
N ILE A 210 9.62 -5.31 0.99
CA ILE A 210 8.77 -6.43 1.43
C ILE A 210 7.54 -6.46 0.53
N TYR A 211 7.27 -7.59 -0.11
CA TYR A 211 6.10 -7.75 -0.97
C TYR A 211 5.13 -8.79 -0.43
N ILE A 212 3.88 -8.39 -0.22
CA ILE A 212 2.78 -9.29 0.15
C ILE A 212 2.11 -9.77 -1.13
N GLN A 213 2.42 -10.99 -1.53
CA GLN A 213 1.93 -11.59 -2.75
C GLN A 213 0.56 -12.26 -2.54
N PRO A 214 -0.52 -11.77 -3.20
CA PRO A 214 -1.80 -12.48 -3.23
C PRO A 214 -1.72 -13.72 -4.11
N PRO A 215 -2.63 -14.70 -3.94
CA PRO A 215 -2.67 -15.90 -4.80
C PRO A 215 -2.97 -15.57 -6.27
N SER A 216 -3.89 -14.63 -6.50
CA SER A 216 -4.24 -14.12 -7.83
C SER A 216 -5.02 -12.81 -7.72
N PHE A 217 -5.20 -12.13 -8.86
CA PHE A 217 -6.02 -10.92 -8.94
C PHE A 217 -7.51 -11.16 -8.60
N THR A 218 -8.04 -12.33 -8.90
CA THR A 218 -9.45 -12.68 -8.62
C THR A 218 -9.81 -12.56 -7.13
N TYR A 219 -8.89 -12.92 -6.23
CA TYR A 219 -9.14 -12.78 -4.79
C TYR A 219 -9.14 -11.34 -4.32
N ILE A 220 -8.40 -10.45 -4.96
CA ILE A 220 -8.34 -9.02 -4.61
C ILE A 220 -9.73 -8.39 -4.78
N SER A 221 -10.43 -8.71 -5.86
CA SER A 221 -11.81 -8.25 -6.08
C SER A 221 -12.75 -8.70 -4.97
N LYS A 222 -12.64 -9.98 -4.55
CA LYS A 222 -13.44 -10.54 -3.44
C LYS A 222 -13.12 -9.85 -2.11
N TRP A 223 -11.83 -9.65 -1.79
CA TRP A 223 -11.40 -8.98 -0.56
C TRP A 223 -11.85 -7.52 -0.53
N ARG A 224 -11.74 -6.82 -1.66
CA ARG A 224 -12.18 -5.44 -1.74
C ARG A 224 -13.69 -5.31 -1.54
N TYR A 225 -14.47 -6.20 -2.14
CA TYR A 225 -15.92 -6.24 -1.93
C TYR A 225 -16.28 -6.49 -0.45
N ALA A 226 -15.64 -7.46 0.20
CA ALA A 226 -15.84 -7.72 1.61
C ALA A 226 -15.44 -6.51 2.49
N GLN A 227 -14.39 -5.80 2.15
CA GLN A 227 -13.93 -4.59 2.84
C GLN A 227 -14.94 -3.45 2.70
N GLU A 228 -15.46 -3.20 1.50
CA GLU A 228 -16.49 -2.17 1.26
C GLU A 228 -17.76 -2.48 2.05
N LYS A 229 -18.23 -3.73 2.02
CA LYS A 229 -19.40 -4.17 2.82
C LYS A 229 -19.18 -3.97 4.31
N SER A 230 -17.97 -4.30 4.82
CA SER A 230 -17.65 -4.10 6.25
C SER A 230 -17.58 -2.62 6.62
N ASN A 231 -17.09 -1.77 5.73
CA ASN A 231 -17.02 -0.33 5.95
C ASN A 231 -18.41 0.32 5.95
N ALA A 232 -19.31 -0.10 5.06
CA ALA A 232 -20.69 0.34 5.00
C ALA A 232 -21.47 0.02 6.28
N LEU A 233 -21.25 -1.17 6.86
CA LEU A 233 -21.86 -1.57 8.13
C LEU A 233 -21.37 -0.76 9.34
N LYS A 234 -20.16 -0.20 9.27
CA LYS A 234 -19.54 0.59 10.35
C LYS A 234 -19.85 2.09 10.26
N SER A 235 -19.98 2.61 9.06
CA SER A 235 -20.44 3.97 8.81
C SER A 235 -21.93 3.87 8.56
N LYS A 236 -22.76 4.57 9.29
CA LYS A 236 -24.19 4.72 8.98
C LYS A 236 -24.42 5.47 7.64
N ASP A 237 -23.40 5.61 6.81
CA ASP A 237 -23.38 6.32 5.53
C ASP A 237 -23.84 5.39 4.40
N GLU A 238 -24.88 5.79 3.69
CA GLU A 238 -25.51 5.07 2.59
C GLU A 238 -24.69 4.99 1.28
N LYS A 239 -23.49 5.52 1.25
CA LYS A 239 -22.62 5.51 0.04
C LYS A 239 -21.78 4.24 -0.05
N PHE A 240 -22.45 3.11 -0.12
CA PHE A 240 -21.85 1.83 -0.48
C PHE A 240 -21.70 1.70 -1.99
N MET A 241 -20.47 1.38 -2.44
CA MET A 241 -20.24 1.09 -3.84
C MET A 241 -20.85 -0.26 -4.19
N ASN A 242 -21.86 -0.30 -5.06
CA ASN A 242 -22.47 -1.55 -5.49
C ASN A 242 -21.46 -2.45 -6.21
N LYS A 243 -21.81 -3.72 -6.43
CA LYS A 243 -20.91 -4.71 -7.02
C LYS A 243 -20.41 -4.31 -8.42
N THR A 244 -21.27 -3.70 -9.23
CA THR A 244 -20.93 -3.26 -10.59
C THR A 244 -19.95 -2.09 -10.57
N ASP A 245 -20.19 -1.10 -9.73
CA ASP A 245 -19.31 0.06 -9.61
C ASP A 245 -17.96 -0.33 -8.99
N LEU A 246 -17.96 -1.25 -8.05
CA LEU A 246 -16.73 -1.80 -7.50
C LEU A 246 -15.93 -2.57 -8.56
N GLN A 247 -16.60 -3.35 -9.44
CA GLN A 247 -15.92 -4.03 -10.53
C GLN A 247 -15.29 -3.04 -11.51
N LYS A 248 -15.99 -1.94 -11.85
CA LYS A 248 -15.42 -0.85 -12.67
C LYS A 248 -14.22 -0.22 -11.97
N PHE A 249 -14.37 0.09 -10.68
CA PHE A 249 -13.29 0.69 -9.88
C PHE A 249 -12.04 -0.19 -9.82
N ILE A 250 -12.18 -1.50 -9.63
CA ILE A 250 -11.06 -2.43 -9.53
C ILE A 250 -10.28 -2.53 -10.84
N GLN A 251 -10.93 -2.33 -12.00
CA GLN A 251 -10.25 -2.35 -13.29
C GLN A 251 -9.14 -1.29 -13.43
N HIS A 252 -9.23 -0.17 -12.70
CA HIS A 252 -8.17 0.85 -12.66
C HIS A 252 -6.85 0.31 -12.09
N TYR A 253 -6.92 -0.71 -11.25
CA TYR A 253 -5.75 -1.27 -10.56
C TYR A 253 -5.26 -2.58 -11.20
N GLU A 254 -6.07 -3.19 -12.04
CA GLU A 254 -5.88 -4.57 -12.48
C GLU A 254 -4.55 -4.79 -13.20
N LYS A 255 -4.24 -3.96 -14.20
CA LYS A 255 -3.02 -4.15 -15.00
C LYS A 255 -1.76 -4.07 -14.16
N LEU A 256 -1.62 -3.01 -13.38
CA LEU A 256 -0.44 -2.81 -12.54
C LEU A 256 -0.36 -3.89 -11.45
N THR A 257 -1.49 -4.28 -10.86
CA THR A 257 -1.51 -5.34 -9.85
C THR A 257 -1.09 -6.69 -10.43
N LYS A 258 -1.62 -7.08 -11.61
CA LYS A 258 -1.20 -8.31 -12.30
C LYS A 258 0.29 -8.26 -12.67
N TRP A 259 0.79 -7.10 -13.09
CA TRP A 259 2.20 -6.90 -13.35
C TRP A 259 3.06 -7.10 -12.10
N MET A 260 2.63 -6.53 -10.98
CA MET A 260 3.32 -6.70 -9.69
C MET A 260 3.30 -8.15 -9.21
N ILE A 261 2.17 -8.86 -9.33
CA ILE A 261 2.09 -10.30 -8.98
C ILE A 261 3.12 -11.11 -9.76
N LYS A 262 3.35 -10.77 -11.04
CA LYS A 262 4.32 -11.44 -11.91
C LYS A 262 5.77 -11.07 -11.57
N THR A 263 6.05 -9.79 -11.29
CA THR A 263 7.42 -9.27 -11.30
C THR A 263 8.03 -9.00 -9.92
N MET A 264 7.19 -8.67 -8.93
CA MET A 264 7.67 -8.32 -7.59
C MET A 264 8.30 -9.49 -6.80
N PRO A 265 7.81 -10.74 -6.95
CA PRO A 265 8.40 -11.85 -6.21
C PRO A 265 9.90 -12.06 -6.45
N ALA A 266 10.39 -11.74 -7.64
CA ALA A 266 11.81 -11.85 -7.99
C ALA A 266 12.65 -10.60 -7.58
N LYS A 267 11.98 -9.54 -7.12
CA LYS A 267 12.63 -8.25 -6.80
C LYS A 267 12.58 -7.89 -5.32
N ALA A 268 11.65 -8.49 -4.59
CA ALA A 268 11.48 -8.21 -3.17
C ALA A 268 12.59 -8.88 -2.35
N ASP A 269 13.13 -8.14 -1.39
CA ASP A 269 14.08 -8.66 -0.40
C ASP A 269 13.39 -9.62 0.60
N MET A 270 12.09 -9.43 0.81
CA MET A 270 11.26 -10.34 1.58
C MET A 270 9.93 -10.57 0.86
N LEU A 271 9.59 -11.83 0.63
CA LEU A 271 8.34 -12.23 0.00
C LEU A 271 7.41 -12.90 1.00
N ILE A 272 6.23 -12.30 1.21
CA ILE A 272 5.17 -12.83 2.07
C ILE A 272 4.05 -13.36 1.17
N LYS A 273 3.94 -14.69 1.03
CA LYS A 273 2.85 -15.30 0.25
C LYS A 273 1.62 -15.50 1.15
N ILE A 274 0.47 -15.00 0.72
CA ILE A 274 -0.81 -15.17 1.42
C ILE A 274 -1.76 -16.09 0.65
N ASP A 275 -2.69 -16.72 1.37
CA ASP A 275 -3.75 -17.55 0.79
C ASP A 275 -5.03 -16.74 0.45
N LYS A 276 -6.05 -17.45 -0.04
CA LYS A 276 -7.37 -16.88 -0.36
C LYS A 276 -8.09 -16.25 0.84
N ASN A 277 -7.72 -16.64 2.07
CA ASN A 277 -8.27 -16.13 3.33
C ASN A 277 -7.38 -15.04 3.95
N GLN A 278 -6.37 -14.54 3.21
CA GLN A 278 -5.40 -13.53 3.65
C GLN A 278 -4.47 -14.03 4.79
N LYS A 279 -4.34 -15.36 4.99
CA LYS A 279 -3.38 -15.93 5.93
C LYS A 279 -2.01 -16.09 5.26
N ILE A 280 -0.95 -15.77 5.98
CA ILE A 280 0.42 -16.00 5.49
C ILE A 280 0.66 -17.50 5.41
N LYS A 281 1.15 -17.97 4.27
CA LYS A 281 1.51 -19.36 4.00
C LYS A 281 3.01 -19.56 3.95
N LYS A 282 3.75 -18.54 3.54
CA LYS A 282 5.20 -18.61 3.42
C LYS A 282 5.81 -17.21 3.55
N VAL A 283 6.92 -17.13 4.24
CA VAL A 283 7.83 -15.98 4.25
C VAL A 283 9.15 -16.45 3.69
N VAL A 284 9.66 -15.73 2.69
CA VAL A 284 10.97 -15.95 2.08
C VAL A 284 11.78 -14.67 2.28
N ILE A 285 12.94 -14.79 2.89
CA ILE A 285 13.87 -13.70 3.22
C ILE A 285 15.14 -13.90 2.41
#